data_6298b4c1e0b857b4971f96544df21705
#
_entry.id   6298b4c1e0b857b4971f96544df21705
#
_cell.length_a   1.000
_cell.length_b   1.000
_cell.length_c   1.000
_cell.angle_alpha   90.00
_cell.angle_beta   90.00
_cell.angle_gamma   90.00
#
_symmetry.space_group_name_H-M   'P 1'
#
loop_
_entity.id
_entity.type
_entity.pdbx_description
1 polymer ?
#
loop_
_entity_poly.entity_id
_entity_poly.type
_entity_poly.pdbx_seq_one_letter_code
_entity_poly.pdbx_strand_id
1 'polypeptide(L)'
;MREVVITGLGAVAPNGVGNDNFWSALKEGKSGIRRISRFDVSGYPSQIGGEIPPEWIESLESLESRENGRPWSARLILAAARLALQDAGISQDEFHASQSGIWVGVSTSDMGVVESEYERFRESGFTKPTNVYYS
;
A
#
# COMPACT_ATOMS: atom_id res chain seq x y z
N MET A 1 15.16 -4.73 32.14
CA MET A 1 14.74 -5.15 30.80
C MET A 1 14.01 -3.96 30.21
N ARG A 2 14.27 -3.54 28.94
CA ARG A 2 13.50 -2.46 28.31
C ARG A 2 12.19 -3.09 27.82
N GLU A 3 11.06 -2.53 28.22
CA GLU A 3 9.76 -2.89 27.67
C GLU A 3 9.61 -2.31 26.26
N VAL A 4 9.06 -3.12 25.35
CA VAL A 4 8.70 -2.70 23.98
C VAL A 4 7.21 -2.82 23.88
N VAL A 5 6.58 -1.75 23.41
CA VAL A 5 5.11 -1.65 23.30
C VAL A 5 4.70 -1.24 21.88
N ILE A 6 3.53 -1.65 21.46
CA ILE A 6 2.89 -1.16 20.22
C ILE A 6 2.10 0.10 20.61
N THR A 7 2.42 1.23 19.97
CA THR A 7 1.81 2.52 20.28
C THR A 7 0.76 2.95 19.27
N GLY A 8 0.77 2.36 18.05
CA GLY A 8 -0.19 2.67 17.01
C GLY A 8 -0.26 1.59 15.95
N LEU A 9 -1.39 1.48 15.30
CA LEU A 9 -1.69 0.55 14.23
C LEU A 9 -2.20 1.32 13.01
N GLY A 10 -1.99 0.78 11.80
CA GLY A 10 -2.53 1.32 10.57
C GLY A 10 -2.92 0.21 9.61
N ALA A 11 -4.21 0.05 9.36
CA ALA A 11 -4.75 -0.98 8.49
C ALA A 11 -5.19 -0.42 7.14
N VAL A 12 -4.73 -1.04 6.05
CA VAL A 12 -5.19 -0.79 4.68
C VAL A 12 -5.48 -2.14 4.04
N ALA A 13 -6.75 -2.49 3.91
CA ALA A 13 -7.18 -3.80 3.45
C ALA A 13 -8.43 -3.70 2.55
N PRO A 14 -8.70 -4.72 1.70
CA PRO A 14 -9.87 -4.72 0.82
C PRO A 14 -11.22 -4.69 1.52
N ASN A 15 -11.28 -4.98 2.80
CA ASN A 15 -12.48 -4.93 3.63
C ASN A 15 -12.53 -3.71 4.57
N GLY A 16 -11.49 -2.85 4.58
CA GLY A 16 -11.50 -1.63 5.39
C GLY A 16 -10.18 -0.87 5.35
N VAL A 17 -10.25 0.45 5.31
CA VAL A 17 -9.14 1.38 5.47
C VAL A 17 -9.31 2.12 6.79
N GLY A 18 -8.25 2.19 7.57
CA GLY A 18 -8.26 2.64 8.96
C GLY A 18 -8.67 1.52 9.93
N ASN A 19 -8.21 1.63 11.17
CA ASN A 19 -8.37 0.57 12.18
C ASN A 19 -9.83 0.26 12.49
N ASP A 20 -10.67 1.28 12.64
CA ASP A 20 -12.09 1.11 13.01
C ASP A 20 -12.88 0.41 11.90
N ASN A 21 -12.70 0.85 10.64
CA ASN A 21 -13.37 0.26 9.49
C ASN A 21 -12.95 -1.19 9.28
N PHE A 22 -11.63 -1.45 9.33
CA PHE A 22 -11.08 -2.78 9.19
C PHE A 22 -11.60 -3.72 10.30
N TRP A 23 -11.54 -3.27 11.56
CA TRP A 23 -11.99 -4.06 12.70
C TRP A 23 -13.50 -4.32 12.68
N SER A 24 -14.30 -3.31 12.31
CA SER A 24 -15.75 -3.48 12.15
C SER A 24 -16.08 -4.51 11.07
N ALA A 25 -15.41 -4.42 9.91
CA ALA A 25 -15.60 -5.39 8.83
C ALA A 25 -15.23 -6.83 9.27
N LEU A 26 -14.18 -6.99 10.06
CA LEU A 26 -13.79 -8.29 10.61
C LEU A 26 -14.87 -8.84 11.56
N LYS A 27 -15.38 -8.01 12.48
CA LYS A 27 -16.44 -8.42 13.41
C LYS A 27 -17.74 -8.82 12.70
N GLU A 28 -18.05 -8.14 11.62
CA GLU A 28 -19.24 -8.38 10.82
C GLU A 28 -19.05 -9.52 9.78
N GLY A 29 -17.86 -10.10 9.69
CA GLY A 29 -17.55 -11.15 8.71
C GLY A 29 -17.58 -10.64 7.26
N LYS A 30 -17.39 -9.35 7.03
CA LYS A 30 -17.37 -8.76 5.68
C LYS A 30 -16.14 -9.18 4.92
N SER A 31 -16.34 -9.85 3.76
CA SER A 31 -15.28 -10.22 2.86
C SER A 31 -14.84 -9.01 2.03
N GLY A 32 -13.51 -8.83 1.89
CA GLY A 32 -12.92 -7.91 0.92
C GLY A 32 -12.68 -8.54 -0.46
N ILE A 33 -13.04 -9.82 -0.65
CA ILE A 33 -12.89 -10.50 -1.93
C ILE A 33 -14.07 -10.17 -2.82
N ARG A 34 -13.79 -9.70 -4.03
CA ARG A 34 -14.79 -9.30 -5.04
C ARG A 34 -14.29 -9.61 -6.45
N ARG A 35 -15.14 -9.41 -7.46
CA ARG A 35 -14.70 -9.48 -8.85
C ARG A 35 -13.64 -8.40 -9.10
N ILE A 36 -12.52 -8.79 -9.70
CA ILE A 36 -11.44 -7.88 -10.06
C ILE A 36 -11.95 -6.88 -11.10
N SER A 37 -11.71 -5.60 -10.88
CA SER A 37 -12.16 -4.50 -11.72
C SER A 37 -11.02 -3.67 -12.35
N ARG A 38 -9.80 -3.81 -11.85
CA ARG A 38 -8.64 -3.00 -12.28
C ARG A 38 -8.12 -3.38 -13.67
N PHE A 39 -8.42 -4.59 -14.15
CA PHE A 39 -8.05 -5.07 -15.48
C PHE A 39 -9.05 -6.12 -15.95
N ASP A 40 -9.02 -6.45 -17.25
CA ASP A 40 -9.88 -7.50 -17.80
C ASP A 40 -9.45 -8.89 -17.35
N VAL A 41 -10.33 -9.56 -16.63
CA VAL A 41 -10.11 -10.90 -16.09
C VAL A 41 -10.85 -12.01 -16.82
N SER A 42 -11.49 -11.70 -17.95
CA SER A 42 -12.36 -12.64 -18.68
C SER A 42 -11.63 -13.90 -19.15
N GLY A 43 -10.32 -13.80 -19.42
CA GLY A 43 -9.47 -14.91 -19.85
C GLY A 43 -8.85 -15.73 -18.71
N TYR A 44 -9.11 -15.40 -17.44
CA TYR A 44 -8.46 -16.05 -16.31
C TYR A 44 -9.40 -17.04 -15.60
N PRO A 45 -8.86 -18.18 -15.08
CA PRO A 45 -9.64 -19.14 -14.32
C PRO A 45 -10.25 -18.57 -13.03
N SER A 46 -9.54 -17.65 -12.36
CA SER A 46 -10.05 -16.90 -11.21
C SER A 46 -10.28 -15.44 -11.60
N GLN A 47 -11.43 -14.93 -11.24
CA GLN A 47 -11.86 -13.57 -11.57
C GLN A 47 -12.14 -12.73 -10.32
N ILE A 48 -11.78 -13.25 -9.16
CA ILE A 48 -11.99 -12.60 -7.87
C ILE A 48 -10.67 -12.36 -7.16
N GLY A 49 -10.59 -11.27 -6.40
CA GLY A 49 -9.41 -10.90 -5.63
C GLY A 49 -9.74 -9.86 -4.58
N GLY A 50 -8.78 -9.58 -3.72
CA GLY A 50 -8.87 -8.50 -2.74
C GLY A 50 -8.39 -7.19 -3.34
N GLU A 51 -9.30 -6.37 -3.82
CA GLU A 51 -8.99 -5.01 -4.30
C GLU A 51 -9.39 -3.96 -3.26
N ILE A 52 -8.59 -2.92 -3.12
CA ILE A 52 -9.02 -1.72 -2.41
C ILE A 52 -10.14 -1.07 -3.23
N PRO A 53 -11.32 -0.80 -2.63
CA PRO A 53 -12.44 -0.19 -3.33
C PRO A 53 -12.06 1.15 -3.99
N PRO A 54 -12.60 1.46 -5.20
CA PRO A 54 -12.30 2.73 -5.87
C PRO A 54 -12.58 3.96 -5.02
N GLU A 55 -13.66 3.95 -4.26
CA GLU A 55 -14.06 5.04 -3.35
C GLU A 55 -13.06 5.27 -2.20
N TRP A 56 -12.21 4.30 -1.90
CA TRP A 56 -11.15 4.42 -0.88
C TRP A 56 -9.82 4.89 -1.47
N ILE A 57 -9.63 4.76 -2.79
CA ILE A 57 -8.43 5.24 -3.47
C ILE A 57 -8.30 6.76 -3.31
N GLU A 58 -9.39 7.50 -3.47
CA GLU A 58 -9.42 8.95 -3.29
C GLU A 58 -9.01 9.37 -1.87
N SER A 59 -9.48 8.63 -0.86
CA SER A 59 -9.07 8.90 0.53
C SER A 59 -7.61 8.58 0.78
N LEU A 60 -7.05 7.58 0.12
CA LEU A 60 -5.61 7.26 0.17
C LEU A 60 -4.79 8.34 -0.56
N GLU A 61 -5.24 8.81 -1.69
CA GLU A 61 -4.59 9.87 -2.46
C GLU A 61 -4.58 11.20 -1.71
N SER A 62 -5.63 11.52 -0.97
CA SER A 62 -5.67 12.70 -0.10
C SER A 62 -4.61 12.65 1.01
N LEU A 63 -4.24 11.46 1.48
CA LEU A 63 -3.16 11.25 2.43
C LEU A 63 -1.77 11.31 1.76
N GLU A 64 -1.71 11.20 0.44
CA GLU A 64 -0.47 11.10 -0.35
C GLU A 64 -0.26 12.25 -1.33
N SER A 65 -0.89 13.37 -1.17
CA SER A 65 -1.13 14.43 -2.17
C SER A 65 0.09 14.99 -2.94
N ARG A 66 1.27 14.35 -2.92
CA ARG A 66 2.48 14.82 -3.64
C ARG A 66 3.30 13.75 -4.35
N GLU A 67 2.82 12.51 -4.45
CA GLU A 67 3.66 11.41 -4.91
C GLU A 67 3.10 10.69 -6.16
N ASN A 68 2.69 11.46 -7.15
CA ASN A 68 2.37 10.94 -8.48
C ASN A 68 3.60 10.23 -9.08
N GLY A 69 3.49 8.92 -9.28
CA GLY A 69 4.54 8.08 -9.87
C GLY A 69 5.06 6.94 -8.99
N ARG A 70 4.67 6.85 -7.73
CA ARG A 70 5.06 5.73 -6.88
C ARG A 70 4.28 4.46 -7.20
N PRO A 71 4.93 3.28 -7.10
CA PRO A 71 4.25 1.99 -7.20
C PRO A 71 3.08 1.87 -6.23
N TRP A 72 2.05 1.12 -6.64
CA TRP A 72 0.85 0.95 -5.82
C TRP A 72 1.13 0.36 -4.43
N SER A 73 2.01 -0.64 -4.35
CA SER A 73 2.42 -1.23 -3.07
C SER A 73 3.05 -0.21 -2.13
N ALA A 74 3.93 0.66 -2.64
CA ALA A 74 4.58 1.70 -1.85
C ALA A 74 3.54 2.71 -1.32
N ARG A 75 2.55 3.08 -2.13
CA ARG A 75 1.45 3.96 -1.72
C ARG A 75 0.64 3.36 -0.57
N LEU A 76 0.31 2.07 -0.65
CA LEU A 76 -0.43 1.37 0.41
C LEU A 76 0.39 1.27 1.71
N ILE A 77 1.69 1.00 1.62
CA ILE A 77 2.59 0.95 2.78
C ILE A 77 2.67 2.31 3.46
N LEU A 78 2.84 3.39 2.68
CA LEU A 78 2.90 4.75 3.22
C LEU A 78 1.58 5.15 3.88
N ALA A 79 0.44 4.81 3.28
CA ALA A 79 -0.87 5.07 3.87
C ALA A 79 -1.02 4.34 5.21
N ALA A 80 -0.64 3.06 5.28
CA ALA A 80 -0.68 2.30 6.52
C ALA A 80 0.25 2.88 7.60
N ALA A 81 1.47 3.31 7.21
CA ALA A 81 2.42 3.94 8.13
C ALA A 81 1.88 5.27 8.68
N ARG A 82 1.28 6.11 7.84
CA ARG A 82 0.66 7.37 8.28
C ARG A 82 -0.51 7.12 9.25
N LEU A 83 -1.37 6.16 8.94
CA LEU A 83 -2.46 5.76 9.84
C LEU A 83 -1.92 5.28 11.19
N ALA A 84 -0.82 4.52 11.21
CA ALA A 84 -0.18 4.07 12.44
C ALA A 84 0.41 5.23 13.26
N LEU A 85 1.04 6.22 12.61
CA LEU A 85 1.53 7.42 13.28
C LEU A 85 0.39 8.26 13.86
N GLN A 86 -0.72 8.41 13.11
CA GLN A 86 -1.91 9.10 13.60
C GLN A 86 -2.53 8.40 14.81
N ASP A 87 -2.66 7.07 14.77
CA ASP A 87 -3.17 6.27 15.86
C ASP A 87 -2.28 6.35 17.11
N ALA A 88 -0.95 6.42 16.91
CA ALA A 88 0.04 6.63 17.97
C ALA A 88 0.06 8.07 18.54
N GLY A 89 -0.58 9.03 17.87
CA GLY A 89 -0.48 10.45 18.22
C GLY A 89 0.90 11.05 17.94
N ILE A 90 1.68 10.48 17.02
CA ILE A 90 3.03 10.93 16.66
C ILE A 90 2.95 11.71 15.35
N SER A 91 3.41 12.95 15.35
CA SER A 91 3.50 13.75 14.12
C SER A 91 4.66 13.27 13.23
N GLN A 92 4.59 13.61 11.93
CA GLN A 92 5.68 13.30 11.00
C GLN A 92 6.98 13.99 11.42
N ASP A 93 6.92 15.21 11.94
CA ASP A 93 8.10 15.96 12.38
C ASP A 93 8.76 15.30 13.59
N GLU A 94 7.97 14.85 14.55
CA GLU A 94 8.47 14.08 15.70
C GLU A 94 9.10 12.76 15.27
N PHE A 95 8.49 12.07 14.31
CA PHE A 95 9.05 10.83 13.74
C PHE A 95 10.38 11.09 13.05
N HIS A 96 10.49 12.14 12.22
CA HIS A 96 11.74 12.51 11.55
C HIS A 96 12.83 12.99 12.52
N ALA A 97 12.46 13.65 13.60
CA ALA A 97 13.38 14.11 14.61
C ALA A 97 13.89 12.98 15.52
N SER A 98 13.22 11.84 15.54
CA SER A 98 13.56 10.69 16.38
C SER A 98 14.56 9.75 15.68
N GLN A 99 15.25 8.90 16.47
CA GLN A 99 16.04 7.79 15.95
C GLN A 99 15.09 6.63 15.56
N SER A 100 14.38 6.81 14.47
CA SER A 100 13.36 5.87 13.98
C SER A 100 13.85 5.09 12.78
N GLY A 101 13.26 3.93 12.54
CA GLY A 101 13.48 3.10 11.36
C GLY A 101 12.18 2.51 10.84
N ILE A 102 12.14 2.20 9.57
CA ILE A 102 11.02 1.53 8.91
C ILE A 102 11.50 0.16 8.42
N TRP A 103 10.80 -0.88 8.80
CA TRP A 103 11.00 -2.24 8.29
C TRP A 103 9.80 -2.65 7.47
N VAL A 104 10.02 -2.99 6.20
CA VAL A 104 8.97 -3.36 5.26
C VAL A 104 9.18 -4.81 4.83
N GLY A 105 8.14 -5.64 4.98
CA GLY A 105 8.09 -7.00 4.47
C GLY A 105 7.12 -7.10 3.30
N VAL A 106 7.59 -7.55 2.13
CA VAL A 106 6.76 -7.83 0.96
C VAL A 106 7.09 -9.22 0.41
N SER A 107 6.09 -9.93 -0.10
CA SER A 107 6.33 -11.23 -0.75
C SER A 107 6.62 -11.08 -2.23
N THR A 108 5.79 -10.31 -2.93
CA THR A 108 5.95 -9.95 -4.34
C THR A 108 5.83 -8.44 -4.46
N SER A 109 6.82 -7.84 -5.12
CA SER A 109 6.79 -6.41 -5.41
C SER A 109 5.73 -6.10 -6.49
N ASP A 110 5.59 -4.84 -6.88
CA ASP A 110 4.71 -4.41 -7.97
C ASP A 110 5.09 -5.06 -9.31
N MET A 111 4.50 -6.21 -9.61
CA MET A 111 4.77 -6.96 -10.84
C MET A 111 4.50 -6.12 -12.09
N GLY A 112 3.49 -5.25 -12.08
CA GLY A 112 3.21 -4.34 -13.19
C GLY A 112 4.37 -3.38 -13.49
N VAL A 113 5.11 -2.94 -12.47
CA VAL A 113 6.32 -2.14 -12.66
C VAL A 113 7.45 -2.99 -13.26
N VAL A 114 7.64 -4.19 -12.75
CA VAL A 114 8.65 -5.14 -13.26
C VAL A 114 8.37 -5.48 -14.73
N GLU A 115 7.12 -5.76 -15.07
CA GLU A 115 6.69 -6.06 -16.44
C GLU A 115 6.94 -4.88 -17.38
N SER A 116 6.55 -3.67 -17.00
CA SER A 116 6.75 -2.48 -17.81
C SER A 116 8.24 -2.16 -18.03
N GLU A 117 9.08 -2.32 -17.01
CA GLU A 117 10.54 -2.14 -17.16
C GLU A 117 11.15 -3.24 -18.03
N TYR A 118 10.66 -4.47 -17.95
CA TYR A 118 11.10 -5.56 -18.82
C TYR A 118 10.72 -5.34 -20.30
N GLU A 119 9.50 -4.85 -20.55
CA GLU A 119 9.07 -4.47 -21.91
C GLU A 119 9.95 -3.36 -22.48
N ARG A 120 10.20 -2.32 -21.70
CA ARG A 120 11.12 -1.22 -22.10
C ARG A 120 12.53 -1.74 -22.40
N PHE A 121 13.05 -2.65 -21.60
CA PHE A 121 14.34 -3.28 -21.85
C PHE A 121 14.34 -4.06 -23.17
N ARG A 122 13.29 -4.81 -23.46
CA ARG A 122 13.17 -5.55 -24.72
C ARG A 122 13.11 -4.65 -25.94
N GLU A 123 12.48 -3.50 -25.85
CA GLU A 123 12.29 -2.58 -26.97
C GLU A 123 13.49 -1.70 -27.23
N SER A 124 14.15 -1.21 -26.19
CA SER A 124 15.19 -0.17 -26.29
C SER A 124 16.60 -0.62 -25.86
N GLY A 125 16.75 -1.87 -25.41
CA GLY A 125 17.97 -2.35 -24.80
C GLY A 125 18.14 -1.82 -23.37
N PHE A 126 19.38 -1.86 -22.84
CA PHE A 126 19.65 -1.47 -21.46
C PHE A 126 19.26 0.00 -21.22
N THR A 127 18.21 0.20 -20.44
CA THR A 127 17.82 1.52 -19.92
C THR A 127 18.23 1.64 -18.46
N LYS A 128 18.60 2.85 -18.04
CA LYS A 128 18.77 3.10 -16.60
C LYS A 128 17.44 2.80 -15.90
N PRO A 129 17.45 2.07 -14.77
CA PRO A 129 16.23 1.85 -14.00
C PRO A 129 15.59 3.21 -13.69
N THR A 130 14.27 3.27 -13.76
CA THR A 130 13.54 4.49 -13.39
C THR A 130 13.83 4.80 -11.92
N ASN A 131 13.90 6.08 -11.55
CA ASN A 131 14.18 6.56 -10.18
C ASN A 131 13.20 6.05 -9.12
N VAL A 132 12.21 5.27 -9.51
CA VAL A 132 11.19 4.64 -8.65
C VAL A 132 11.81 3.73 -7.57
N TYR A 133 13.03 3.20 -7.80
CA TYR A 133 13.69 2.30 -6.85
C TYR A 133 14.79 2.96 -6.00
N TYR A 134 15.07 4.24 -6.19
CA TYR A 134 16.24 4.91 -5.58
C TYR A 134 15.92 6.23 -4.87
N SER A 135 14.64 6.56 -4.64
CA SER A 135 14.24 7.77 -3.91
C SER A 135 13.79 7.46 -2.49
#